data_58b43e0090e6158f24e703ebabf0a8e7
#
_entry.id   58b43e0090e6158f24e703ebabf0a8e7
#
_cell.length_a   1.000
_cell.length_b   1.000
_cell.length_c   1.000
_cell.angle_alpha   90.00
_cell.angle_beta   90.00
_cell.angle_gamma   90.00
#
_symmetry.space_group_name_H-M   'P 1'
#
loop_
_entity.id
_entity.type
_entity.pdbx_description
1 polymer ?
#
loop_
_entity_poly.entity_id
_entity_poly.type
_entity_poly.pdbx_seq_one_letter_code
_entity_poly.pdbx_strand_id
1 'polypeptide(L)'
;MKIVERPWFKAFKFLFIWCGIPLTIIGLFAYIYWKNCAFLINGLVWLFVSIAFLCKALLEYYKLKKLKDSGVKYKCKINRVIPLNYIRFCSFIVSKVECTYENNGTTYEILDGPYLLSPFEKEEKLSAFAYIGKSKSILVLSRM
;
A
#
# COMPACT_ATOMS: atom_id res chain seq x y z
N MET A 1 -14.56 -12.60 3.23
CA MET A 1 -14.29 -11.26 2.68
C MET A 1 -12.80 -10.95 2.79
N LYS A 2 -12.10 -10.84 1.68
CA LYS A 2 -10.64 -10.63 1.68
C LYS A 2 -10.34 -9.14 1.45
N ILE A 3 -9.70 -8.49 2.42
CA ILE A 3 -9.33 -7.07 2.31
C ILE A 3 -8.28 -6.90 1.20
N VAL A 4 -8.47 -5.90 0.34
CA VAL A 4 -7.52 -5.54 -0.71
C VAL A 4 -6.30 -4.87 -0.05
N GLU A 5 -5.13 -5.43 -0.32
CA GLU A 5 -3.88 -4.96 0.30
C GLU A 5 -3.38 -3.68 -0.37
N ARG A 6 -2.74 -2.82 0.41
CA ARG A 6 -1.96 -1.69 -0.09
C ARG A 6 -0.55 -2.13 -0.45
N PRO A 7 0.12 -1.47 -1.40
CA PRO A 7 1.41 -1.92 -1.92
C PRO A 7 2.59 -1.80 -0.94
N TRP A 8 2.47 -0.98 0.10
CA TRP A 8 3.60 -0.61 0.97
C TRP A 8 4.27 -1.80 1.64
N PHE A 9 3.51 -2.73 2.18
CA PHE A 9 4.07 -3.89 2.86
C PHE A 9 4.67 -4.91 1.87
N LYS A 10 4.10 -5.05 0.68
CA LYS A 10 4.69 -5.87 -0.39
C LYS A 10 5.98 -5.25 -0.92
N ALA A 11 6.01 -3.93 -1.10
CA ALA A 11 7.21 -3.21 -1.49
C ALA A 11 8.33 -3.37 -0.44
N PHE A 12 8.01 -3.23 0.85
CA PHE A 12 8.95 -3.50 1.93
C PHE A 12 9.53 -4.91 1.83
N LYS A 13 8.69 -5.94 1.78
CA LYS A 13 9.15 -7.34 1.69
C LYS A 13 10.05 -7.58 0.47
N PHE A 14 9.64 -7.08 -0.68
CA PHE A 14 10.40 -7.24 -1.91
C PHE A 14 11.78 -6.59 -1.82
N LEU A 15 11.84 -5.32 -1.45
CA LEU A 15 13.10 -4.57 -1.36
C LEU A 15 14.02 -5.11 -0.25
N PHE A 16 13.46 -5.49 0.88
CA PHE A 16 14.23 -6.02 2.01
C PHE A 16 14.86 -7.37 1.68
N ILE A 17 14.06 -8.32 1.18
CA ILE A 17 14.49 -9.71 0.95
C ILE A 17 15.35 -9.82 -0.33
N TRP A 18 14.98 -9.14 -1.42
CA TRP A 18 15.61 -9.32 -2.72
C TRP A 18 16.73 -8.31 -3.02
N CYS A 19 16.70 -7.14 -2.42
CA CYS A 19 17.70 -6.11 -2.66
C CYS A 19 18.57 -5.86 -1.41
N GLY A 20 17.96 -5.54 -0.27
CA GLY A 20 18.68 -5.12 0.92
C GLY A 20 19.59 -6.22 1.49
N ILE A 21 19.04 -7.37 1.83
CA ILE A 21 19.80 -8.48 2.44
C ILE A 21 20.86 -9.03 1.50
N PRO A 22 20.56 -9.43 0.24
CA PRO A 22 21.58 -10.01 -0.63
C PRO A 22 22.73 -9.05 -0.93
N LEU A 23 22.43 -7.77 -1.26
CA LEU A 23 23.46 -6.78 -1.54
C LEU A 23 24.32 -6.46 -0.31
N THR A 24 23.74 -6.49 0.89
CA THR A 24 24.50 -6.28 2.12
C THR A 24 25.43 -7.45 2.39
N ILE A 25 24.98 -8.69 2.22
CA ILE A 25 25.81 -9.89 2.39
C ILE A 25 26.95 -9.90 1.37
N ILE A 26 26.65 -9.70 0.09
CA ILE A 26 27.67 -9.61 -0.98
C ILE A 26 28.63 -8.46 -0.68
N GLY A 27 28.11 -7.34 -0.21
CA GLY A 27 28.91 -6.17 0.15
C GLY A 27 29.87 -6.41 1.31
N LEU A 28 29.46 -7.19 2.32
CA LEU A 28 30.35 -7.61 3.42
C LEU A 28 31.49 -8.47 2.91
N PHE A 29 31.22 -9.47 2.06
CA PHE A 29 32.26 -10.27 1.44
C PHE A 29 33.19 -9.43 0.58
N ALA A 30 32.68 -8.56 -0.29
CA ALA A 30 33.47 -7.66 -1.11
C ALA A 30 34.35 -6.72 -0.28
N TYR A 31 33.86 -6.24 0.84
CA TYR A 31 34.64 -5.40 1.76
C TYR A 31 35.77 -6.19 2.43
N ILE A 32 35.50 -7.39 2.90
CA ILE A 32 36.49 -8.21 3.59
C ILE A 32 37.63 -8.63 2.63
N TYR A 33 37.29 -9.13 1.44
CA TYR A 33 38.28 -9.69 0.50
C TYR A 33 38.96 -8.62 -0.38
N TRP A 34 38.21 -7.61 -0.83
CA TRP A 34 38.72 -6.62 -1.81
C TRP A 34 38.76 -5.18 -1.29
N LYS A 35 38.36 -4.97 -0.02
CA LYS A 35 38.28 -3.62 0.58
C LYS A 35 37.37 -2.67 -0.22
N ASN A 36 36.41 -3.21 -0.96
CA ASN A 36 35.44 -2.47 -1.76
C ASN A 36 34.14 -2.32 -1.00
N CYS A 37 33.79 -1.09 -0.63
CA CYS A 37 32.57 -0.77 0.14
C CYS A 37 31.36 -0.42 -0.74
N ALA A 38 31.47 -0.35 -2.06
CA ALA A 38 30.40 0.11 -2.93
C ALA A 38 29.13 -0.74 -2.80
N PHE A 39 29.27 -2.07 -2.82
CA PHE A 39 28.14 -2.99 -2.66
C PHE A 39 27.54 -2.95 -1.25
N LEU A 40 28.37 -2.75 -0.23
CA LEU A 40 27.90 -2.63 1.14
C LEU A 40 27.06 -1.36 1.33
N ILE A 41 27.54 -0.23 0.82
CA ILE A 41 26.80 1.05 0.86
C ILE A 41 25.47 0.90 0.11
N ASN A 42 25.49 0.30 -1.08
CA ASN A 42 24.27 0.08 -1.87
C ASN A 42 23.25 -0.82 -1.12
N GLY A 43 23.71 -1.91 -0.52
CA GLY A 43 22.86 -2.77 0.31
C GLY A 43 22.23 -2.01 1.49
N LEU A 44 22.99 -1.20 2.20
CA LEU A 44 22.48 -0.38 3.31
C LEU A 44 21.45 0.66 2.83
N VAL A 45 21.67 1.30 1.69
CA VAL A 45 20.69 2.23 1.10
C VAL A 45 19.36 1.53 0.85
N TRP A 46 19.38 0.33 0.25
CA TRP A 46 18.14 -0.44 0.00
C TRP A 46 17.45 -0.90 1.29
N LEU A 47 18.23 -1.21 2.34
CA LEU A 47 17.65 -1.48 3.67
C LEU A 47 16.92 -0.24 4.23
N PHE A 48 17.52 0.94 4.16
CA PHE A 48 16.87 2.18 4.61
C PHE A 48 15.59 2.49 3.81
N VAL A 49 15.64 2.35 2.48
CA VAL A 49 14.47 2.55 1.63
C VAL A 49 13.36 1.56 2.00
N SER A 50 13.69 0.29 2.23
CA SER A 50 12.69 -0.71 2.64
C SER A 50 12.05 -0.40 3.99
N ILE A 51 12.83 0.08 4.96
CA ILE A 51 12.32 0.52 6.28
C ILE A 51 11.35 1.69 6.12
N ALA A 52 11.61 2.64 5.20
CA ALA A 52 10.67 3.73 4.94
C ALA A 52 9.29 3.21 4.46
N PHE A 53 9.26 2.19 3.59
CA PHE A 53 8.02 1.54 3.18
C PHE A 53 7.32 0.81 4.33
N LEU A 54 8.09 0.18 5.23
CA LEU A 54 7.53 -0.44 6.43
C LEU A 54 6.89 0.59 7.36
N CYS A 55 7.57 1.71 7.62
CA CYS A 55 7.02 2.82 8.42
C CYS A 55 5.72 3.33 7.82
N LYS A 56 5.66 3.52 6.50
CA LYS A 56 4.44 3.93 5.81
C LYS A 56 3.30 2.92 5.99
N ALA A 57 3.59 1.63 5.84
CA ALA A 57 2.61 0.57 6.05
C ALA A 57 2.07 0.55 7.49
N LEU A 58 2.93 0.71 8.49
CA LEU A 58 2.54 0.76 9.89
C LEU A 58 1.69 2.00 10.21
N LEU A 59 2.08 3.17 9.71
CA LEU A 59 1.29 4.40 9.91
C LEU A 59 -0.12 4.27 9.35
N GLU A 60 -0.28 3.67 8.16
CA GLU A 60 -1.60 3.43 7.58
C GLU A 60 -2.40 2.38 8.37
N TYR A 61 -1.75 1.34 8.85
CA TYR A 61 -2.39 0.33 9.71
C TYR A 61 -2.91 0.95 11.01
N TYR A 62 -2.10 1.77 11.70
CA TYR A 62 -2.53 2.45 12.92
C TYR A 62 -3.63 3.48 12.66
N LYS A 63 -3.55 4.21 11.53
CA LYS A 63 -4.62 5.12 11.10
C LYS A 63 -5.93 4.36 10.92
N LEU A 64 -5.89 3.23 10.21
CA LEU A 64 -7.08 2.40 9.98
C LEU A 64 -7.65 1.86 11.30
N LYS A 65 -6.80 1.32 12.18
CA LYS A 65 -7.22 0.82 13.49
C LYS A 65 -7.93 1.91 14.29
N LYS A 66 -7.32 3.09 14.41
CA LYS A 66 -7.91 4.22 15.13
C LYS A 66 -9.25 4.67 14.53
N LEU A 67 -9.37 4.70 13.21
CA LEU A 67 -10.63 5.08 12.53
C LEU A 67 -11.71 4.00 12.63
N LYS A 68 -11.36 2.73 12.73
CA LYS A 68 -12.31 1.65 13.01
C LYS A 68 -12.92 1.75 14.40
N ASP A 69 -12.11 2.18 15.39
CA ASP A 69 -12.54 2.27 16.78
C ASP A 69 -13.35 3.56 17.07
N SER A 70 -13.02 4.67 16.41
CA SER A 70 -13.59 6.00 16.71
C SER A 70 -14.33 6.68 15.56
N GLY A 71 -14.28 6.11 14.34
CA GLY A 71 -14.90 6.67 13.15
C GLY A 71 -16.27 6.07 12.83
N VAL A 72 -16.98 6.72 11.93
CA VAL A 72 -18.25 6.21 11.39
C VAL A 72 -17.97 5.42 10.10
N LYS A 73 -18.57 4.25 9.98
CA LYS A 73 -18.45 3.37 8.81
C LYS A 73 -19.58 3.65 7.83
N TYR A 74 -19.23 4.01 6.60
CA TYR A 74 -20.19 4.18 5.50
C TYR A 74 -19.93 3.13 4.41
N LYS A 75 -21.01 2.59 3.84
CA LYS A 75 -20.91 1.76 2.64
C LYS A 75 -20.77 2.69 1.44
N CYS A 76 -19.78 2.45 0.61
CA CYS A 76 -19.48 3.29 -0.54
C CYS A 76 -19.77 2.55 -1.85
N LYS A 77 -20.19 3.32 -2.85
CA LYS A 77 -20.30 2.85 -4.23
C LYS A 77 -19.02 3.23 -4.96
N ILE A 78 -18.39 2.26 -5.62
CA ILE A 78 -17.22 2.51 -6.46
C ILE A 78 -17.70 3.17 -7.74
N ASN A 79 -17.16 4.35 -8.04
CA ASN A 79 -17.47 5.06 -9.27
C ASN A 79 -16.44 4.76 -10.36
N ARG A 80 -15.16 4.75 -9.97
CA ARG A 80 -14.08 4.62 -10.93
C ARG A 80 -12.83 4.05 -10.27
N VAL A 81 -12.16 3.15 -10.99
CA VAL A 81 -10.82 2.66 -10.67
C VAL A 81 -9.83 3.31 -11.62
N ILE A 82 -8.85 4.03 -11.09
CA ILE A 82 -7.83 4.76 -11.85
C ILE A 82 -6.51 3.99 -11.76
N PRO A 83 -6.13 3.22 -12.78
CA PRO A 83 -4.88 2.48 -12.77
C PRO A 83 -3.69 3.40 -12.94
N LEU A 84 -2.67 3.22 -12.12
CA LEU A 84 -1.36 3.85 -12.29
C LEU A 84 -0.50 2.91 -13.15
N ASN A 85 -0.61 3.02 -14.46
CA ASN A 85 -0.05 2.09 -15.44
C ASN A 85 1.48 1.94 -15.40
N TYR A 86 2.18 2.89 -14.79
CA TYR A 86 3.63 2.89 -14.65
C TYR A 86 4.14 2.12 -13.41
N ILE A 87 3.25 1.69 -12.51
CA ILE A 87 3.62 0.92 -11.33
C ILE A 87 2.87 -0.41 -11.32
N ARG A 88 3.65 -1.50 -11.42
CA ARG A 88 3.12 -2.87 -11.35
C ARG A 88 3.91 -3.68 -10.32
N PHE A 89 3.21 -4.50 -9.54
CA PHE A 89 3.80 -5.49 -8.66
C PHE A 89 3.37 -6.87 -9.12
N CYS A 90 4.25 -7.58 -9.81
CA CYS A 90 3.95 -8.88 -10.44
C CYS A 90 2.71 -8.78 -11.35
N SER A 91 1.64 -9.50 -11.02
CA SER A 91 0.36 -9.47 -11.76
C SER A 91 -0.61 -8.38 -11.28
N PHE A 92 -0.24 -7.57 -10.29
CA PHE A 92 -1.12 -6.53 -9.74
C PHE A 92 -0.75 -5.15 -10.28
N ILE A 93 -1.78 -4.35 -10.55
CA ILE A 93 -1.63 -2.94 -10.92
C ILE A 93 -1.93 -2.10 -9.69
N VAL A 94 -1.09 -1.09 -9.45
CA VAL A 94 -1.35 -0.08 -8.43
C VAL A 94 -2.42 0.86 -8.94
N SER A 95 -3.53 0.95 -8.23
CA SER A 95 -4.69 1.75 -8.65
C SER A 95 -5.19 2.64 -7.53
N LYS A 96 -5.69 3.82 -7.88
CA LYS A 96 -6.53 4.64 -7.00
C LYS A 96 -7.99 4.31 -7.25
N VAL A 97 -8.82 4.48 -6.23
CA VAL A 97 -10.25 4.21 -6.33
C VAL A 97 -11.03 5.43 -5.89
N GLU A 98 -11.94 5.83 -6.74
CA GLU A 98 -12.90 6.90 -6.49
C GLU A 98 -14.24 6.28 -6.10
N CYS A 99 -14.73 6.68 -4.93
CA CYS A 99 -15.97 6.15 -4.38
C CYS A 99 -16.87 7.28 -3.90
N THR A 100 -18.17 7.03 -3.94
CA THR A 100 -19.17 7.90 -3.33
C THR A 100 -19.84 7.23 -2.14
N TYR A 101 -20.14 8.01 -1.13
CA TYR A 101 -20.97 7.60 0.00
C TYR A 101 -22.00 8.67 0.30
N GLU A 102 -23.10 8.27 0.92
CA GLU A 102 -24.19 9.14 1.30
C GLU A 102 -24.21 9.32 2.82
N ASN A 103 -24.33 10.58 3.24
CA ASN A 103 -24.49 10.94 4.64
C ASN A 103 -25.56 12.04 4.76
N ASN A 104 -26.64 11.76 5.49
CA ASN A 104 -27.77 12.67 5.71
C ASN A 104 -28.36 13.27 4.42
N GLY A 105 -28.48 12.45 3.36
CA GLY A 105 -29.01 12.91 2.06
C GLY A 105 -28.03 13.69 1.18
N THR A 106 -26.79 13.90 1.65
CA THR A 106 -25.73 14.54 0.87
C THR A 106 -24.74 13.48 0.41
N THR A 107 -24.40 13.52 -0.89
CA THR A 107 -23.42 12.61 -1.51
C THR A 107 -22.03 13.22 -1.42
N TYR A 108 -21.10 12.45 -0.90
CA TYR A 108 -19.69 12.83 -0.78
C TYR A 108 -18.82 11.92 -1.64
N GLU A 109 -17.77 12.48 -2.23
CA GLU A 109 -16.79 11.75 -3.01
C GLU A 109 -15.50 11.55 -2.22
N ILE A 110 -14.91 10.37 -2.30
CA ILE A 110 -13.60 10.04 -1.72
C ILE A 110 -12.74 9.41 -2.80
N LEU A 111 -11.55 9.97 -2.97
CA LEU A 111 -10.46 9.38 -3.75
C LEU A 111 -9.39 8.88 -2.77
N ASP A 112 -9.14 7.58 -2.75
CA ASP A 112 -8.11 6.98 -1.90
C ASP A 112 -7.30 5.94 -2.68
N GLY A 113 -6.14 5.64 -2.19
CA GLY A 113 -5.17 4.68 -2.74
C GLY A 113 -3.77 4.99 -2.28
N PRO A 114 -2.79 4.24 -2.75
CA PRO A 114 -2.86 3.18 -3.77
C PRO A 114 -3.36 1.82 -3.23
N TYR A 115 -3.97 1.02 -4.10
CA TYR A 115 -4.40 -0.35 -3.85
C TYR A 115 -3.81 -1.30 -4.90
N LEU A 116 -3.60 -2.56 -4.52
CA LEU A 116 -3.16 -3.63 -5.42
C LEU A 116 -4.38 -4.37 -5.99
N LEU A 117 -4.74 -4.05 -7.22
CA LEU A 117 -5.85 -4.66 -7.94
C LEU A 117 -5.34 -5.52 -9.10
N SER A 118 -6.03 -6.62 -9.38
CA SER A 118 -5.76 -7.40 -10.58
C SER A 118 -6.30 -6.67 -11.81
N PRO A 119 -5.60 -6.68 -12.96
CA PRO A 119 -6.07 -6.06 -14.19
C PRO A 119 -7.38 -6.67 -14.72
N PHE A 120 -7.72 -7.89 -14.26
CA PHE A 120 -8.95 -8.60 -14.64
C PHE A 120 -10.04 -8.51 -13.58
N GLU A 121 -9.82 -7.76 -12.49
CA GLU A 121 -10.77 -7.65 -11.39
C GLU A 121 -11.87 -6.65 -11.76
N LYS A 122 -13.10 -7.17 -11.90
CA LYS A 122 -14.28 -6.34 -12.19
C LYS A 122 -14.70 -5.56 -10.94
N GLU A 123 -15.10 -4.31 -11.13
CA GLU A 123 -15.58 -3.42 -10.05
C GLU A 123 -16.75 -4.04 -9.27
N GLU A 124 -17.59 -4.83 -9.94
CA GLU A 124 -18.74 -5.54 -9.35
C GLU A 124 -18.36 -6.54 -8.23
N LYS A 125 -17.11 -7.03 -8.24
CA LYS A 125 -16.60 -7.96 -7.23
C LYS A 125 -15.93 -7.26 -6.03
N LEU A 126 -15.90 -5.93 -6.05
CA LEU A 126 -15.31 -5.14 -4.99
C LEU A 126 -16.40 -4.47 -4.16
N SER A 127 -16.25 -4.51 -2.86
CA SER A 127 -17.03 -3.70 -1.93
C SER A 127 -16.14 -2.68 -1.25
N ALA A 128 -16.63 -1.45 -1.13
CA ALA A 128 -15.92 -0.36 -0.53
C ALA A 128 -16.61 0.12 0.75
N PHE A 129 -15.81 0.39 1.78
CA PHE A 129 -16.28 0.97 3.03
C PHE A 129 -15.38 2.16 3.38
N ALA A 130 -15.96 3.31 3.65
CA ALA A 130 -15.24 4.47 4.17
C ALA A 130 -15.37 4.54 5.69
N TYR A 131 -14.23 4.72 6.35
CA TYR A 131 -14.17 5.04 7.78
C TYR A 131 -13.81 6.53 7.90
N ILE A 132 -14.72 7.30 8.44
CA ILE A 132 -14.62 8.77 8.52
C ILE A 132 -14.53 9.19 9.97
N GLY A 133 -13.44 9.88 10.30
CA GLY A 133 -13.22 10.55 11.57
C GLY A 133 -13.29 12.08 11.42
N LYS A 134 -13.07 12.82 12.52
CA LYS A 134 -13.16 14.29 12.55
C LYS A 134 -12.27 15.01 11.52
N SER A 135 -11.07 14.50 11.24
CA SER A 135 -10.12 15.15 10.33
C SER A 135 -9.45 14.18 9.34
N LYS A 136 -9.77 12.89 9.40
CA LYS A 136 -9.13 11.86 8.59
C LYS A 136 -10.15 10.86 8.10
N SER A 137 -10.00 10.44 6.86
CA SER A 137 -10.79 9.36 6.26
C SER A 137 -9.86 8.29 5.68
N ILE A 138 -10.35 7.08 5.60
CA ILE A 138 -9.66 5.98 4.91
C ILE A 138 -10.70 5.07 4.25
N LEU A 139 -10.42 4.67 3.03
CA LEU A 139 -11.23 3.73 2.29
C LEU A 139 -10.67 2.31 2.47
N VAL A 140 -11.54 1.35 2.72
CA VAL A 140 -11.18 -0.07 2.80
C VAL A 140 -11.93 -0.79 1.70
N LEU A 141 -11.19 -1.42 0.81
CA LEU A 141 -11.72 -2.28 -0.24
C LEU A 141 -11.67 -3.73 0.21
N SER A 142 -12.71 -4.47 -0.09
CA SER A 142 -12.75 -5.91 0.12
C SER A 142 -13.31 -6.62 -1.11
N ARG A 143 -12.78 -7.82 -1.37
CA ARG A 143 -13.29 -8.72 -2.42
C ARG A 143 -14.48 -9.49 -1.88
N MET A 144 -15.56 -9.46 -2.64
CA MET A 144 -16.73 -10.32 -2.39
C MET A 144 -16.44 -11.76 -2.73
#